data_f19e2517bf745bae789bd539f9a99eaf
#
_entry.id   f19e2517bf745bae789bd539f9a99eaf
#
_cell.length_a   1.000
_cell.length_b   1.000
_cell.length_c   1.000
_cell.angle_alpha   90.00
_cell.angle_beta   90.00
_cell.angle_gamma   90.00
#
_symmetry.space_group_name_H-M   'P 1'
#
loop_
_entity.id
_entity.type
_entity.pdbx_description
1 polymer ?
#
loop_
_entity_poly.entity_id
_entity_poly.type
_entity_poly.pdbx_seq_one_letter_code
_entity_poly.pdbx_strand_id
1 'polypeptide(L)'
;MTEKLTPVEERFANEVALGKSQAAAYRIANPRSTKWKDGSVYVKASLMMGKDKVKKRIAEIQQLLLIRTLWSREQSVMALKGVIKAPDRKSDVVAAVRELNVMHGFHEAQKIEHSGAITSIERRIVDVSIIGAVRP
;
A
#
# COMPACT_ATOMS: atom_id res chain seq x y z
N MET A 1 1.95 -15.83 -20.75
CA MET A 1 1.37 -14.73 -21.53
C MET A 1 0.20 -14.14 -20.79
N THR A 2 0.26 -12.88 -20.50
CA THR A 2 -0.88 -12.16 -19.95
C THR A 2 -1.90 -11.92 -21.07
N GLU A 3 -3.07 -12.50 -20.94
CA GLU A 3 -4.17 -12.25 -21.86
C GLU A 3 -4.50 -10.74 -21.85
N LYS A 4 -4.41 -10.13 -23.01
CA LYS A 4 -4.65 -8.70 -23.16
C LYS A 4 -6.12 -8.39 -22.94
N LEU A 5 -6.41 -7.44 -22.02
CA LEU A 5 -7.77 -6.97 -21.82
C LEU A 5 -8.21 -6.08 -22.99
N THR A 6 -9.50 -6.15 -23.31
CA THR A 6 -10.11 -5.18 -24.21
C THR A 6 -10.29 -3.83 -23.51
N PRO A 7 -10.41 -2.72 -24.22
CA PRO A 7 -10.65 -1.40 -23.60
C PRO A 7 -11.87 -1.37 -22.70
N VAL A 8 -12.92 -2.12 -23.03
CA VAL A 8 -14.14 -2.24 -22.22
C VAL A 8 -13.86 -3.00 -20.94
N GLU A 9 -13.12 -4.11 -21.03
CA GLU A 9 -12.73 -4.91 -19.84
C GLU A 9 -11.82 -4.12 -18.90
N GLU A 10 -10.87 -3.37 -19.43
CA GLU A 10 -9.99 -2.51 -18.62
C GLU A 10 -10.78 -1.42 -17.90
N ARG A 11 -11.69 -0.75 -18.59
CA ARG A 11 -12.55 0.27 -17.98
C ARG A 11 -13.49 -0.32 -16.93
N PHE A 12 -14.06 -1.47 -17.20
CA PHE A 12 -14.88 -2.20 -16.23
C PHE A 12 -14.08 -2.54 -14.97
N ALA A 13 -12.89 -3.09 -15.12
CA ALA A 13 -12.03 -3.43 -14.01
C ALA A 13 -11.66 -2.21 -13.15
N ASN A 14 -11.35 -1.07 -13.78
CA ASN A 14 -11.09 0.18 -13.07
C ASN A 14 -12.29 0.64 -12.24
N GLU A 15 -13.48 0.65 -12.80
CA GLU A 15 -14.68 1.11 -12.13
C GLU A 15 -15.09 0.19 -10.96
N VAL A 16 -14.94 -1.11 -11.11
CA VAL A 16 -15.14 -2.07 -10.02
C VAL A 16 -14.11 -1.90 -8.92
N ALA A 17 -12.85 -1.73 -9.27
CA ALA A 17 -11.77 -1.49 -8.31
C ALA A 17 -11.99 -0.21 -7.48
N LEU A 18 -12.63 0.80 -8.06
CA LEU A 18 -13.02 2.04 -7.37
C LEU A 18 -14.26 1.88 -6.46
N GLY A 19 -14.83 0.69 -6.37
CA GLY A 19 -15.94 0.38 -5.47
C GLY A 19 -17.33 0.49 -6.07
N LYS A 20 -17.46 0.67 -7.39
CA LYS A 20 -18.75 0.69 -8.05
C LYS A 20 -19.34 -0.71 -8.17
N SER A 21 -20.67 -0.79 -8.19
CA SER A 21 -21.35 -2.06 -8.44
C SER A 21 -21.03 -2.58 -9.84
N GLN A 22 -21.12 -3.90 -10.04
CA GLN A 22 -20.86 -4.53 -11.33
C GLN A 22 -21.72 -3.95 -12.45
N ALA A 23 -23.00 -3.71 -12.17
CA ALA A 23 -23.94 -3.13 -13.14
C ALA A 23 -23.56 -1.68 -13.50
N ALA A 24 -23.23 -0.85 -12.52
CA ALA A 24 -22.81 0.53 -12.75
C ALA A 24 -21.48 0.59 -13.52
N ALA A 25 -20.51 -0.24 -13.13
CA ALA A 25 -19.23 -0.37 -13.81
C ALA A 25 -19.40 -0.79 -15.28
N TYR A 26 -20.30 -1.74 -15.54
CA TYR A 26 -20.58 -2.20 -16.90
C TYR A 26 -21.20 -1.10 -17.76
N ARG A 27 -22.14 -0.33 -17.21
CA ARG A 27 -22.76 0.78 -17.94
C ARG A 27 -21.76 1.86 -18.31
N ILE A 28 -20.80 2.16 -17.43
CA ILE A 28 -19.73 3.12 -17.70
C ILE A 28 -18.74 2.57 -18.73
N ALA A 29 -18.37 1.30 -18.59
CA ALA A 29 -17.44 0.65 -19.52
C ALA A 29 -18.00 0.48 -20.93
N ASN A 30 -19.31 0.25 -21.03
CA ASN A 30 -20.02 0.09 -22.29
C ASN A 30 -21.16 1.10 -22.40
N PRO A 31 -20.93 2.29 -22.97
CA PRO A 31 -21.96 3.33 -23.10
C PRO A 31 -23.22 2.90 -23.86
N ARG A 32 -23.11 1.91 -24.74
CA ARG A 32 -24.27 1.35 -25.46
C ARG A 32 -25.27 0.68 -24.52
N SER A 33 -24.81 0.22 -23.37
CA SER A 33 -25.67 -0.47 -22.37
C SER A 33 -26.55 0.47 -21.56
N THR A 34 -26.39 1.79 -21.67
CA THR A 34 -27.20 2.77 -20.92
C THR A 34 -28.69 2.65 -21.21
N LYS A 35 -29.06 2.23 -22.40
CA LYS A 35 -30.47 2.01 -22.83
C LYS A 35 -30.95 0.59 -22.59
N TRP A 36 -30.10 -0.30 -22.08
CA TRP A 36 -30.48 -1.70 -21.86
C TRP A 36 -31.27 -1.87 -20.56
N LYS A 37 -32.12 -2.88 -20.54
CA LYS A 37 -32.82 -3.28 -19.30
C LYS A 37 -31.82 -3.75 -18.26
N ASP A 38 -32.11 -3.47 -16.99
CA ASP A 38 -31.27 -3.81 -15.87
C ASP A 38 -30.88 -5.29 -15.83
N GLY A 39 -31.81 -6.18 -16.06
CA GLY A 39 -31.55 -7.63 -16.11
C GLY A 39 -30.51 -8.02 -17.14
N SER A 40 -30.52 -7.41 -18.32
CA SER A 40 -29.50 -7.66 -19.36
C SER A 40 -28.12 -7.14 -18.95
N VAL A 41 -28.08 -5.99 -18.30
CA VAL A 41 -26.83 -5.40 -17.77
C VAL A 41 -26.25 -6.28 -16.67
N TYR A 42 -27.07 -6.75 -15.73
CA TYR A 42 -26.63 -7.64 -14.66
C TYR A 42 -25.99 -8.93 -15.19
N VAL A 43 -26.64 -9.56 -16.18
CA VAL A 43 -26.10 -10.79 -16.80
C VAL A 43 -24.76 -10.52 -17.46
N LYS A 44 -24.65 -9.47 -18.25
CA LYS A 44 -23.40 -9.12 -18.94
C LYS A 44 -22.28 -8.71 -17.96
N ALA A 45 -22.63 -7.95 -16.94
CA ALA A 45 -21.67 -7.56 -15.89
C ALA A 45 -21.16 -8.78 -15.11
N SER A 46 -22.04 -9.71 -14.75
CA SER A 46 -21.65 -10.97 -14.10
C SER A 46 -20.76 -11.83 -14.96
N LEU A 47 -21.04 -11.94 -16.25
CA LEU A 47 -20.18 -12.66 -17.19
C LEU A 47 -18.80 -12.03 -17.30
N MET A 48 -18.74 -10.71 -17.35
CA MET A 48 -17.46 -9.98 -17.39
C MET A 48 -16.68 -10.14 -16.10
N MET A 49 -17.34 -10.06 -14.94
CA MET A 49 -16.72 -10.29 -13.63
C MET A 49 -16.22 -11.74 -13.48
N GLY A 50 -16.83 -12.69 -14.14
CA GLY A 50 -16.44 -14.10 -14.14
C GLY A 50 -15.14 -14.40 -14.90
N LYS A 51 -14.67 -13.50 -15.74
CA LYS A 51 -13.42 -13.69 -16.50
C LYS A 51 -12.20 -13.56 -15.59
N ASP A 52 -11.33 -14.55 -15.60
CA ASP A 52 -10.14 -14.59 -14.74
C ASP A 52 -9.21 -13.40 -14.98
N LYS A 53 -9.02 -13.00 -16.23
CA LYS A 53 -8.21 -11.83 -16.60
C LYS A 53 -8.75 -10.53 -16.01
N VAL A 54 -10.07 -10.38 -15.93
CA VAL A 54 -10.73 -9.20 -15.34
C VAL A 54 -10.57 -9.21 -13.82
N LYS A 55 -10.80 -10.34 -13.16
CA LYS A 55 -10.58 -10.50 -11.71
C LYS A 55 -9.14 -10.17 -11.31
N LYS A 56 -8.20 -10.70 -12.06
CA LYS A 56 -6.77 -10.44 -11.84
C LYS A 56 -6.45 -8.95 -11.97
N ARG A 57 -6.98 -8.30 -13.00
CA ARG A 57 -6.77 -6.86 -13.20
C ARG A 57 -7.39 -6.02 -12.09
N ILE A 58 -8.57 -6.36 -11.62
CA ILE A 58 -9.21 -5.69 -10.48
C ILE A 58 -8.32 -5.78 -9.25
N ALA A 59 -7.79 -6.97 -8.94
CA ALA A 59 -6.90 -7.16 -7.81
C ALA A 59 -5.61 -6.33 -7.94
N GLU A 60 -5.01 -6.27 -9.12
CA GLU A 60 -3.83 -5.43 -9.40
C GLU A 60 -4.12 -3.94 -9.16
N ILE A 61 -5.24 -3.44 -9.66
CA ILE A 61 -5.64 -2.03 -9.48
C ILE A 61 -5.89 -1.74 -8.00
N GLN A 62 -6.59 -2.61 -7.29
CA GLN A 62 -6.83 -2.47 -5.85
C GLN A 62 -5.53 -2.41 -5.05
N GLN A 63 -4.55 -3.24 -5.39
CA GLN A 63 -3.22 -3.20 -4.79
C GLN A 63 -2.51 -1.86 -5.04
N LEU A 64 -2.55 -1.36 -6.26
CA LEU A 64 -1.96 -0.06 -6.61
C LEU A 64 -2.63 1.09 -5.85
N LEU A 65 -3.96 1.05 -5.73
CA LEU A 65 -4.73 2.05 -4.97
C LEU A 65 -4.36 1.99 -3.49
N LEU A 66 -4.24 0.80 -2.92
CA LEU A 66 -3.84 0.61 -1.52
C LEU A 66 -2.45 1.20 -1.27
N ILE A 67 -1.48 0.92 -2.12
CA ILE A 67 -0.12 1.47 -2.01
C ILE A 67 -0.14 3.00 -2.08
N ARG A 68 -0.96 3.58 -2.96
CA ARG A 68 -1.08 5.04 -3.11
C ARG A 68 -1.75 5.70 -1.90
N THR A 69 -2.66 5.02 -1.23
CA THR A 69 -3.36 5.55 -0.04
C THR A 69 -2.58 5.38 1.24
N LEU A 70 -1.62 4.45 1.28
CA LEU A 70 -0.74 4.28 2.42
C LEU A 70 0.24 5.46 2.53
N TRP A 71 0.33 6.01 3.75
CA TRP A 71 1.32 7.03 4.05
C TRP A 71 2.73 6.45 3.91
N SER A 72 3.51 6.97 2.98
CA SER A 72 4.86 6.49 2.73
C SER A 72 5.90 7.32 3.48
N ARG A 73 7.08 6.74 3.64
CA ARG A 73 8.24 7.46 4.19
C ARG A 73 8.59 8.71 3.36
N GLU A 74 8.49 8.59 2.05
CA GLU A 74 8.73 9.69 1.12
C GLU A 74 7.73 10.84 1.33
N GLN A 75 6.47 10.54 1.55
CA GLN A 75 5.45 11.53 1.88
C GLN A 75 5.75 12.23 3.20
N SER A 76 6.21 11.50 4.22
CA SER A 76 6.64 12.08 5.49
C SER A 76 7.83 13.03 5.31
N VAL A 77 8.83 12.64 4.55
CA VAL A 77 10.00 13.46 4.24
C VAL A 77 9.58 14.73 3.49
N MET A 78 8.71 14.61 2.50
CA MET A 78 8.22 15.76 1.74
C MET A 78 7.41 16.73 2.60
N ALA A 79 6.56 16.23 3.49
CA ALA A 79 5.77 17.04 4.42
C ALA A 79 6.69 17.81 5.38
N LEU A 80 7.69 17.14 5.96
CA LEU A 80 8.66 17.77 6.86
C LEU A 80 9.53 18.82 6.14
N LYS A 81 9.96 18.53 4.92
CA LYS A 81 10.65 19.53 4.09
C LYS A 81 9.77 20.73 3.77
N GLY A 82 8.47 20.54 3.60
CA GLY A 82 7.50 21.63 3.42
C GLY A 82 7.44 22.55 4.63
N VAL A 83 7.42 22.00 5.84
CA VAL A 83 7.46 22.79 7.09
C VAL A 83 8.76 23.60 7.21
N ILE A 84 9.89 23.04 6.81
CA ILE A 84 11.17 23.74 6.84
C ILE A 84 11.21 24.91 5.84
N LYS A 85 10.61 24.73 4.66
CA LYS A 85 10.56 25.79 3.62
C LYS A 85 9.65 26.94 3.95
N ALA A 86 8.53 26.68 4.61
CA ALA A 86 7.51 27.68 4.97
C ALA A 86 7.08 27.48 6.43
N PRO A 87 7.94 27.78 7.39
CA PRO A 87 7.63 27.54 8.79
C PRO A 87 6.75 28.66 9.36
N ASP A 88 5.74 28.25 10.12
CA ASP A 88 4.94 29.20 10.90
C ASP A 88 5.72 29.70 12.13
N ARG A 89 6.54 28.84 12.70
CA ARG A 89 7.37 29.12 13.88
C ARG A 89 8.76 28.51 13.73
N LYS A 90 9.77 29.15 14.34
CA LYS A 90 11.14 28.60 14.37
C LYS A 90 11.24 27.24 15.06
N SER A 91 10.40 27.01 16.08
CA SER A 91 10.31 25.71 16.77
C SER A 91 9.87 24.58 15.85
N ASP A 92 9.03 24.87 14.87
CA ASP A 92 8.54 23.87 13.93
C ASP A 92 9.67 23.40 13.00
N VAL A 93 10.58 24.30 12.63
CA VAL A 93 11.78 23.94 11.86
C VAL A 93 12.67 22.99 12.66
N VAL A 94 12.91 23.29 13.93
CA VAL A 94 13.74 22.45 14.80
C VAL A 94 13.11 21.07 14.97
N ALA A 95 11.80 21.01 15.20
CA ALA A 95 11.05 19.77 15.33
C ALA A 95 11.11 18.96 14.04
N ALA A 96 10.88 19.58 12.88
CA ALA A 96 10.91 18.91 11.57
C ALA A 96 12.31 18.37 11.24
N VAL A 97 13.37 19.12 11.52
CA VAL A 97 14.75 18.66 11.33
C VAL A 97 15.07 17.49 12.24
N ARG A 98 14.61 17.53 13.51
CA ARG A 98 14.78 16.41 14.45
C ARG A 98 14.14 15.13 13.91
N GLU A 99 12.88 15.22 13.45
CA GLU A 99 12.17 14.07 12.90
C GLU A 99 12.86 13.54 11.62
N LEU A 100 13.31 14.41 10.74
CA LEU A 100 14.07 14.00 9.55
C LEU A 100 15.35 13.26 9.93
N ASN A 101 16.07 13.73 10.95
CA ASN A 101 17.28 13.07 11.44
C ASN A 101 16.99 11.69 12.01
N VAL A 102 15.88 11.53 12.76
CA VAL A 102 15.40 10.21 13.23
C VAL A 102 15.11 9.30 12.06
N MET A 103 14.36 9.76 11.06
CA MET A 103 13.97 8.97 9.90
C MET A 103 15.17 8.54 9.05
N HIS A 104 16.25 9.33 9.03
CA HIS A 104 17.46 9.04 8.27
C HIS A 104 18.55 8.33 9.10
N GLY A 105 18.29 8.16 10.40
CA GLY A 105 19.26 7.52 11.30
C GLY A 105 20.51 8.35 11.58
N PHE A 106 20.40 9.69 11.53
CA PHE A 106 21.53 10.60 11.79
C PHE A 106 21.77 10.89 13.27
N HIS A 107 21.08 10.20 14.16
CA HIS A 107 21.35 10.28 15.58
C HIS A 107 22.55 9.42 15.94
N GLU A 108 23.41 9.96 16.78
CA GLU A 108 24.41 9.15 17.45
C GLU A 108 23.72 8.05 18.29
N ALA A 109 24.32 6.88 18.30
CA ALA A 109 23.84 5.79 19.14
C ALA A 109 23.82 6.29 20.60
N GLN A 110 22.66 6.22 21.24
CA GLN A 110 22.56 6.54 22.66
C GLN A 110 23.38 5.53 23.45
N LYS A 111 24.43 6.01 24.09
CA LYS A 111 25.20 5.21 25.01
C LYS A 111 24.37 5.04 26.29
N ILE A 112 23.77 3.86 26.44
CA ILE A 112 23.07 3.50 27.67
C ILE A 112 24.13 3.00 28.65
N GLU A 113 24.47 3.80 29.61
CA GLU A 113 25.33 3.38 30.73
C GLU A 113 24.44 2.72 31.79
N HIS A 114 24.56 1.42 31.92
CA HIS A 114 23.91 0.69 33.01
C HIS A 114 24.74 0.87 34.27
N SER A 115 24.23 1.64 35.21
CA SER A 115 24.78 1.71 36.59
C SER A 115 24.15 0.55 37.41
N GLY A 116 24.92 -0.48 37.62
CA GLY A 116 24.51 -1.63 38.44
C GLY A 116 25.50 -2.78 38.29
N ALA A 117 25.61 -3.60 39.34
CA ALA A 117 26.41 -4.82 39.29
C ALA A 117 25.70 -5.87 38.42
N ILE A 118 26.31 -6.26 37.30
CA ILE A 118 25.82 -7.40 36.53
C ILE A 118 26.27 -8.68 37.22
N THR A 119 25.37 -9.36 37.86
CA THR A 119 25.65 -10.59 38.63
C THR A 119 25.72 -11.83 37.75
N SER A 120 25.07 -11.81 36.60
CA SER A 120 25.16 -12.93 35.64
C SER A 120 24.85 -12.44 34.21
N ILE A 121 25.61 -12.93 33.25
CA ILE A 121 25.34 -12.75 31.81
C ILE A 121 25.09 -14.13 31.26
N GLU A 122 23.83 -14.46 30.98
CA GLU A 122 23.52 -15.62 30.16
C GLU A 122 23.65 -15.27 28.68
N ARG A 123 24.66 -15.80 28.05
CA ARG A 123 24.82 -15.67 26.61
C ARG A 123 24.21 -16.89 25.96
N ARG A 124 23.02 -16.74 25.44
CA ARG A 124 22.40 -17.75 24.60
C ARG A 124 22.82 -17.50 23.15
N ILE A 125 23.76 -18.31 22.70
CA ILE A 125 24.09 -18.32 21.27
C ILE A 125 23.05 -19.21 20.59
N VAL A 126 22.16 -18.58 19.85
CA VAL A 126 21.20 -19.30 19.01
C VAL A 126 21.85 -19.43 17.63
N ASP A 127 22.34 -20.60 17.32
CA ASP A 127 22.84 -20.89 15.98
C ASP A 127 21.65 -21.15 15.07
N VAL A 128 21.45 -20.25 14.12
CA VAL A 128 20.34 -20.31 13.16
C VAL A 128 20.46 -21.57 12.28
N SER A 129 21.66 -22.08 12.07
CA SER A 129 21.87 -23.32 11.32
C SER A 129 21.35 -24.54 12.09
N ILE A 130 21.49 -24.55 13.41
CA ILE A 130 20.93 -25.59 14.29
C ILE A 130 19.40 -25.51 14.32
N ILE A 131 18.81 -24.31 14.38
CA ILE A 131 17.35 -24.14 14.33
C ILE A 131 16.79 -24.66 12.99
N GLY A 132 17.48 -24.42 11.88
CA GLY A 132 17.10 -24.94 10.58
C GLY A 132 17.27 -26.46 10.46
N ALA A 133 18.17 -27.05 11.24
CA ALA A 133 18.43 -28.49 11.28
C ALA A 133 17.53 -29.25 12.26
N VAL A 134 17.02 -28.60 13.30
CA VAL A 134 16.06 -29.18 14.26
C VAL A 134 14.70 -29.25 13.58
N ARG A 135 14.43 -30.40 13.01
CA ARG A 135 13.13 -30.70 12.41
C ARG A 135 12.42 -31.75 13.26
N PRO A 136 11.11 -31.60 13.36
CA PRO A 136 10.30 -32.62 14.01
C PRO A 136 10.37 -33.96 13.27
#